data_226fb4051477565c112cd7b9cd6aee83
#
_entry.id   226fb4051477565c112cd7b9cd6aee83
#
_cell.length_a   1.000
_cell.length_b   1.000
_cell.length_c   1.000
_cell.angle_alpha   90.00
_cell.angle_beta   90.00
_cell.angle_gamma   90.00
#
_symmetry.space_group_name_H-M   'P 1'
#
loop_
_entity.id
_entity.type
_entity.pdbx_description
1 polymer ?
#
loop_
_entity_poly.entity_id
_entity_poly.type
_entity_poly.pdbx_seq_one_letter_code
_entity_poly.pdbx_strand_id
1 'polypeptide(L)'
;YTQADGHIYGYPNSSYTAADYEKYKGKLTSNETFLVRKDMYEALGSPDMTTPEGFLGALRAAKEKFPTVNGQSLIPFGTNEFGDTGCSMLQGYLSHFLAIAPEKNGKFVNADLGLTEDPEYIRWMKMFRKAHEEGLFATDVFVDKRSQIEEKAAQGRYFCMLYQNWDMQAPQNALYAKDPNSIYIAVDGPKNSKGDDPVLAGGGIAGWTVTLISKNCKNPERAIQFLTYLISEEGQMDTNFGIEGETYTIENGIPKLTKEIADLDKNDKNKQETEIGVQYTYWMLMDTAWQAQWGAEYAPSLEQPQLWTRPYVHSYA
;
A
#
# COMPACT_ATOMS: atom_id res chain seq x y z
N TYR A 1 -18.24 2.52 -15.72
CA TYR A 1 -17.40 2.37 -16.93
C TYR A 1 -18.20 2.54 -18.23
N THR A 2 -19.52 2.44 -18.16
CA THR A 2 -20.38 2.64 -19.32
C THR A 2 -20.32 4.11 -19.76
N GLN A 3 -19.97 4.33 -21.02
CA GLN A 3 -19.90 5.67 -21.59
C GLN A 3 -21.27 6.21 -21.95
N ALA A 4 -21.37 7.48 -22.32
CA ALA A 4 -22.64 8.14 -22.65
C ALA A 4 -23.43 7.47 -23.82
N ASP A 5 -22.75 6.72 -24.66
CA ASP A 5 -23.31 5.94 -25.76
C ASP A 5 -23.78 4.54 -25.36
N GLY A 6 -23.66 4.18 -24.07
CA GLY A 6 -24.10 2.90 -23.53
C GLY A 6 -23.08 1.76 -23.66
N HIS A 7 -21.87 2.03 -24.13
CA HIS A 7 -20.84 1.01 -24.36
C HIS A 7 -19.70 1.06 -23.33
N ILE A 8 -19.04 -0.09 -23.14
CA ILE A 8 -17.80 -0.25 -22.36
C ILE A 8 -16.67 -0.52 -23.35
N TYR A 9 -15.64 0.33 -23.34
CA TYR A 9 -14.54 0.27 -24.29
C TYR A 9 -13.26 -0.34 -23.78
N GLY A 10 -13.20 -0.72 -22.50
CA GLY A 10 -11.98 -1.28 -21.96
C GLY A 10 -12.19 -2.08 -20.68
N TYR A 11 -11.16 -2.84 -20.33
CA TYR A 11 -11.11 -3.66 -19.12
C TYR A 11 -10.44 -2.87 -17.99
N PRO A 12 -11.15 -2.49 -16.92
CA PRO A 12 -10.54 -1.91 -15.74
C PRO A 12 -9.88 -3.00 -14.90
N ASN A 13 -8.75 -2.68 -14.28
CA ASN A 13 -8.16 -3.51 -13.23
C ASN A 13 -8.65 -3.07 -11.84
N SER A 14 -8.43 -3.92 -10.84
CA SER A 14 -8.73 -3.61 -9.43
C SER A 14 -10.13 -3.01 -9.23
N SER A 15 -11.10 -3.48 -10.01
CA SER A 15 -12.50 -3.04 -9.95
C SER A 15 -13.30 -3.99 -9.07
N TYR A 16 -13.89 -3.46 -8.01
CA TYR A 16 -14.71 -4.22 -7.08
C TYR A 16 -16.17 -3.90 -7.28
N THR A 17 -16.99 -4.92 -7.18
CA THR A 17 -18.45 -4.77 -7.07
C THR A 17 -18.87 -4.74 -5.61
N ALA A 18 -20.11 -4.33 -5.33
CA ALA A 18 -20.66 -4.45 -3.98
C ALA A 18 -20.66 -5.90 -3.47
N ALA A 19 -20.84 -6.87 -4.38
CA ALA A 19 -20.77 -8.29 -4.05
C ALA A 19 -19.36 -8.74 -3.63
N ASP A 20 -18.32 -8.21 -4.27
CA ASP A 20 -16.93 -8.49 -3.91
C ASP A 20 -16.59 -7.94 -2.52
N TYR A 21 -17.09 -6.74 -2.18
CA TYR A 21 -16.93 -6.19 -0.83
C TYR A 21 -17.57 -7.07 0.23
N GLU A 22 -18.77 -7.55 0.01
CA GLU A 22 -19.41 -8.46 0.96
C GLU A 22 -18.71 -9.83 1.02
N LYS A 23 -18.32 -10.38 -0.13
CA LYS A 23 -17.61 -11.67 -0.23
C LYS A 23 -16.27 -11.65 0.51
N TYR A 24 -15.51 -10.58 0.38
CA TYR A 24 -14.15 -10.47 0.92
C TYR A 24 -14.06 -9.54 2.15
N LYS A 25 -15.19 -9.23 2.76
CA LYS A 25 -15.26 -8.37 3.96
C LYS A 25 -14.29 -8.83 5.05
N GLY A 26 -13.50 -7.90 5.55
CA GLY A 26 -12.46 -8.18 6.56
C GLY A 26 -11.18 -8.81 6.03
N LYS A 27 -11.10 -9.10 4.72
CA LYS A 27 -9.88 -9.60 4.06
C LYS A 27 -9.28 -8.59 3.09
N LEU A 28 -10.07 -7.63 2.63
CA LEU A 28 -9.57 -6.55 1.78
C LEU A 28 -8.58 -5.70 2.57
N THR A 29 -7.43 -5.41 1.96
CA THR A 29 -6.42 -4.54 2.55
C THR A 29 -6.45 -3.18 1.88
N SER A 30 -6.23 -2.12 2.66
CA SER A 30 -6.00 -0.80 2.11
C SER A 30 -4.56 -0.66 1.64
N ASN A 31 -4.36 0.14 0.59
CA ASN A 31 -3.03 0.61 0.23
C ASN A 31 -2.49 1.64 1.23
N GLU A 32 -3.37 2.26 1.98
CA GLU A 32 -3.07 3.31 2.95
C GLU A 32 -2.62 2.69 4.26
N THR A 33 -1.38 2.93 4.65
CA THR A 33 -0.83 2.37 5.87
C THR A 33 -0.08 3.40 6.69
N PHE A 34 -0.10 3.20 8.01
CA PHE A 34 0.83 3.81 8.93
C PHE A 34 1.79 2.73 9.42
N LEU A 35 3.05 2.90 9.08
CA LEU A 35 4.09 1.90 9.25
C LEU A 35 5.08 2.33 10.31
N VAL A 36 5.53 1.39 11.14
CA VAL A 36 6.61 1.58 12.10
C VAL A 36 7.68 0.50 11.94
N ARG A 37 8.93 0.82 12.18
CA ARG A 37 10.00 -0.16 12.34
C ARG A 37 9.74 -1.01 13.56
N LYS A 38 9.44 -2.29 13.39
CA LYS A 38 9.00 -3.22 14.43
C LYS A 38 9.95 -3.23 15.63
N ASP A 39 11.23 -3.50 15.39
CA ASP A 39 12.25 -3.58 16.41
C ASP A 39 12.37 -2.29 17.26
N MET A 40 12.31 -1.13 16.61
CA MET A 40 12.37 0.16 17.27
C MET A 40 11.09 0.46 18.04
N TYR A 41 9.94 0.20 17.45
CA TYR A 41 8.63 0.44 18.05
C TYR A 41 8.43 -0.39 19.32
N GLU A 42 8.74 -1.70 19.25
CA GLU A 42 8.69 -2.59 20.40
C GLU A 42 9.71 -2.18 21.50
N ALA A 43 10.93 -1.81 21.10
CA ALA A 43 11.95 -1.34 22.03
C ALA A 43 11.57 -0.03 22.74
N LEU A 44 10.67 0.77 22.17
CA LEU A 44 10.09 1.97 22.81
C LEU A 44 8.86 1.66 23.66
N GLY A 45 8.48 0.39 23.79
CA GLY A 45 7.30 -0.05 24.55
C GLY A 45 5.99 0.13 23.80
N SER A 46 6.04 0.11 22.47
CA SER A 46 4.86 0.24 21.58
C SER A 46 4.03 1.50 21.89
N PRO A 47 4.62 2.69 21.80
CA PRO A 47 3.96 3.93 22.19
C PRO A 47 2.67 4.18 21.41
N ASP A 48 1.68 4.77 22.08
CA ASP A 48 0.46 5.23 21.41
C ASP A 48 0.78 6.44 20.52
N MET A 49 0.59 6.25 19.21
CA MET A 49 0.83 7.26 18.17
C MET A 49 -0.48 7.78 17.54
N THR A 50 -1.62 7.51 18.17
CA THR A 50 -2.93 7.91 17.67
C THR A 50 -3.29 9.37 17.96
N THR A 51 -2.56 10.02 18.87
CA THR A 51 -2.71 11.45 19.20
C THR A 51 -1.49 12.27 18.75
N PRO A 52 -1.64 13.57 18.44
CA PRO A 52 -0.51 14.43 18.09
C PRO A 52 0.61 14.44 19.16
N GLU A 53 0.24 14.45 20.43
CA GLU A 53 1.19 14.46 21.55
C GLU A 53 1.95 13.14 21.67
N GLY A 54 1.24 12.01 21.60
CA GLY A 54 1.84 10.67 21.61
C GLY A 54 2.72 10.44 20.39
N PHE A 55 2.24 10.85 19.22
CA PHE A 55 3.01 10.77 17.98
C PHE A 55 4.34 11.54 18.07
N LEU A 56 4.27 12.82 18.46
CA LEU A 56 5.46 13.66 18.62
C LEU A 56 6.42 13.11 19.70
N GLY A 57 5.85 12.60 20.80
CA GLY A 57 6.62 11.94 21.87
C GLY A 57 7.38 10.71 21.35
N ALA A 58 6.73 9.87 20.57
CA ALA A 58 7.35 8.68 19.96
C ALA A 58 8.48 9.04 18.99
N LEU A 59 8.30 10.10 18.17
CA LEU A 59 9.36 10.58 17.26
C LEU A 59 10.60 11.04 18.02
N ARG A 60 10.42 11.79 19.12
CA ARG A 60 11.52 12.26 19.99
C ARG A 60 12.25 11.09 20.62
N ALA A 61 11.50 10.15 21.20
CA ALA A 61 12.06 8.95 21.83
C ALA A 61 12.82 8.08 20.83
N ALA A 62 12.31 7.93 19.61
CA ALA A 62 13.00 7.20 18.54
C ALA A 62 14.33 7.87 18.17
N LYS A 63 14.33 9.18 17.96
CA LYS A 63 15.54 9.93 17.63
C LYS A 63 16.59 9.89 18.73
N GLU A 64 16.17 9.96 19.98
CA GLU A 64 17.05 9.89 21.14
C GLU A 64 17.67 8.50 21.30
N LYS A 65 16.82 7.46 21.22
CA LYS A 65 17.27 6.07 21.45
C LYS A 65 18.03 5.47 20.26
N PHE A 66 17.67 5.85 19.04
CA PHE A 66 18.22 5.33 17.80
C PHE A 66 18.70 6.47 16.88
N PRO A 67 19.75 7.23 17.28
CA PRO A 67 20.18 8.40 16.51
C PRO A 67 20.66 8.04 15.10
N THR A 68 21.15 6.80 14.93
CA THR A 68 21.64 6.30 13.64
C THR A 68 21.22 4.87 13.36
N VAL A 69 21.13 4.53 12.07
CA VAL A 69 20.91 3.17 11.54
C VAL A 69 22.02 2.91 10.52
N ASN A 70 22.85 1.89 10.76
CA ASN A 70 24.00 1.55 9.88
C ASN A 70 24.92 2.76 9.60
N GLY A 71 25.15 3.61 10.60
CA GLY A 71 26.00 4.80 10.48
C GLY A 71 25.34 6.00 9.77
N GLN A 72 24.09 5.88 9.34
CA GLN A 72 23.28 6.95 8.76
C GLN A 72 22.28 7.47 9.79
N SER A 73 21.98 8.77 9.73
CA SER A 73 20.99 9.37 10.63
C SER A 73 19.62 8.71 10.51
N LEU A 74 18.99 8.40 11.64
CA LEU A 74 17.58 8.01 11.68
C LEU A 74 16.69 9.14 11.14
N ILE A 75 15.66 8.78 10.43
CA ILE A 75 14.58 9.66 9.98
C ILE A 75 13.35 9.31 10.81
N PRO A 76 12.99 10.10 11.83
CA PRO A 76 11.89 9.73 12.73
C PRO A 76 10.56 9.58 12.02
N PHE A 77 10.21 10.47 11.08
CA PHE A 77 8.99 10.38 10.28
C PHE A 77 9.27 10.60 8.79
N GLY A 78 8.65 9.78 7.97
CA GLY A 78 8.68 9.85 6.52
C GLY A 78 7.30 9.74 5.87
N THR A 79 7.24 10.18 4.63
CA THR A 79 6.06 10.13 3.75
C THR A 79 6.51 10.01 2.30
N ASN A 80 5.59 10.07 1.33
CA ASN A 80 5.95 10.09 -0.08
C ASN A 80 6.54 11.45 -0.51
N GLU A 81 6.98 11.52 -1.76
CA GLU A 81 7.53 12.72 -2.35
C GLU A 81 6.53 13.89 -2.36
N PHE A 82 7.07 15.09 -2.22
CA PHE A 82 6.32 16.32 -2.46
C PHE A 82 6.36 16.70 -3.94
N GLY A 83 5.20 16.99 -4.50
CA GLY A 83 5.04 17.55 -5.83
C GLY A 83 4.58 19.01 -5.78
N ASP A 84 4.29 19.59 -6.93
CA ASP A 84 3.81 20.97 -7.04
C ASP A 84 2.49 21.22 -6.30
N THR A 85 1.70 20.18 -6.10
CA THR A 85 0.41 20.23 -5.39
C THR A 85 0.49 19.77 -3.93
N GLY A 86 1.69 19.52 -3.40
CA GLY A 86 1.93 19.05 -2.03
C GLY A 86 2.23 17.56 -1.94
N CYS A 87 1.92 16.96 -0.79
CA CYS A 87 2.14 15.54 -0.50
C CYS A 87 0.80 14.80 -0.44
N SER A 88 0.56 13.91 -1.40
CA SER A 88 -0.73 13.19 -1.50
C SER A 88 -1.06 12.35 -0.27
N MET A 89 -0.05 11.80 0.42
CA MET A 89 -0.30 11.01 1.62
C MET A 89 -0.64 11.86 2.83
N LEU A 90 -0.03 13.04 2.99
CA LEU A 90 -0.42 13.97 4.04
C LEU A 90 -1.77 14.66 3.75
N GLN A 91 -2.21 14.71 2.51
CA GLN A 91 -3.53 15.22 2.14
C GLN A 91 -4.60 14.12 2.18
N GLY A 92 -4.42 13.06 1.38
CA GLY A 92 -5.38 11.97 1.23
C GLY A 92 -5.36 11.00 2.41
N TYR A 93 -4.27 10.28 2.61
CA TYR A 93 -4.22 9.22 3.62
C TYR A 93 -4.43 9.75 5.03
N LEU A 94 -3.80 10.87 5.39
CA LEU A 94 -4.03 11.47 6.70
C LEU A 94 -5.51 11.79 6.93
N SER A 95 -6.21 12.35 5.93
CA SER A 95 -7.64 12.64 6.07
C SER A 95 -8.48 11.38 6.30
N HIS A 96 -8.11 10.27 5.66
CA HIS A 96 -8.77 8.98 5.84
C HIS A 96 -8.47 8.37 7.21
N PHE A 97 -7.23 8.47 7.70
CA PHE A 97 -6.89 8.10 9.07
C PHE A 97 -7.65 8.93 10.11
N LEU A 98 -7.93 10.19 9.83
CA LEU A 98 -8.72 11.08 10.71
C LEU A 98 -10.23 10.92 10.55
N ALA A 99 -10.69 9.97 9.75
CA ALA A 99 -12.10 9.75 9.42
C ALA A 99 -12.81 11.03 8.93
N ILE A 100 -12.11 11.88 8.16
CA ILE A 100 -12.69 13.06 7.54
C ILE A 100 -13.46 12.62 6.32
N ALA A 101 -14.79 12.80 6.35
CA ALA A 101 -15.66 12.39 5.26
C ALA A 101 -15.33 13.13 3.96
N PRO A 102 -15.25 12.41 2.81
CA PRO A 102 -15.00 13.03 1.51
C PRO A 102 -16.18 13.88 1.01
N GLU A 103 -17.34 13.70 1.63
CA GLU A 103 -18.56 14.44 1.32
C GLU A 103 -19.13 15.12 2.56
N LYS A 104 -19.45 16.40 2.45
CA LYS A 104 -20.11 17.17 3.49
C LYS A 104 -21.27 17.95 2.87
N ASN A 105 -22.49 17.69 3.36
CA ASN A 105 -23.71 18.37 2.91
C ASN A 105 -23.97 18.21 1.39
N GLY A 106 -23.78 17.01 0.83
CA GLY A 106 -24.00 16.75 -0.59
C GLY A 106 -22.95 17.35 -1.52
N LYS A 107 -21.80 17.80 -0.98
CA LYS A 107 -20.67 18.32 -1.76
C LYS A 107 -19.43 17.51 -1.40
N PHE A 108 -18.73 17.04 -2.43
CA PHE A 108 -17.40 16.49 -2.22
C PHE A 108 -16.53 17.56 -1.57
N VAL A 109 -16.00 17.22 -0.39
CA VAL A 109 -14.95 18.00 0.22
C VAL A 109 -13.72 17.75 -0.65
N ASN A 110 -13.50 18.68 -1.59
CA ASN A 110 -12.31 18.61 -2.41
C ASN A 110 -11.11 18.61 -1.46
N ALA A 111 -10.23 17.65 -1.62
CA ALA A 111 -9.05 17.47 -0.78
C ALA A 111 -8.27 18.79 -0.60
N ASP A 112 -8.30 19.66 -1.60
CA ASP A 112 -7.56 20.92 -1.59
C ASP A 112 -8.23 22.06 -0.81
N LEU A 113 -9.55 22.06 -0.70
CA LEU A 113 -10.28 23.20 -0.09
C LEU A 113 -10.91 22.85 1.26
N GLY A 114 -11.40 21.61 1.43
CA GLY A 114 -12.07 21.21 2.66
C GLY A 114 -11.12 20.88 3.81
N LEU A 115 -9.93 20.34 3.51
CA LEU A 115 -8.96 19.93 4.53
C LEU A 115 -8.34 21.14 5.24
N THR A 116 -8.08 22.24 4.53
CA THR A 116 -7.46 23.44 5.12
C THR A 116 -8.36 24.15 6.13
N GLU A 117 -9.64 23.84 6.17
CA GLU A 117 -10.63 24.36 7.12
C GLU A 117 -11.03 23.33 8.19
N ASP A 118 -10.67 22.05 8.00
CA ASP A 118 -11.00 21.01 8.96
C ASP A 118 -10.14 21.10 10.24
N PRO A 119 -10.75 21.21 11.43
CA PRO A 119 -10.01 21.40 12.69
C PRO A 119 -9.14 20.23 13.06
N GLU A 120 -9.52 18.99 12.71
CA GLU A 120 -8.73 17.79 12.99
C GLU A 120 -7.52 17.71 12.08
N TYR A 121 -7.68 18.03 10.79
CA TYR A 121 -6.56 18.11 9.86
C TYR A 121 -5.57 19.20 10.27
N ILE A 122 -6.06 20.40 10.62
CA ILE A 122 -5.23 21.51 11.10
C ILE A 122 -4.47 21.11 12.38
N ARG A 123 -5.11 20.37 13.29
CA ARG A 123 -4.49 19.90 14.53
C ARG A 123 -3.26 19.03 14.24
N TRP A 124 -3.39 18.08 13.32
CA TRP A 124 -2.29 17.22 12.90
C TRP A 124 -1.22 17.95 12.09
N MET A 125 -1.60 18.86 11.20
CA MET A 125 -0.64 19.67 10.45
C MET A 125 0.20 20.56 11.36
N LYS A 126 -0.37 21.10 12.44
CA LYS A 126 0.40 21.82 13.46
C LYS A 126 1.42 20.92 14.16
N MET A 127 1.07 19.66 14.43
CA MET A 127 2.00 18.67 14.98
C MET A 127 3.13 18.36 13.99
N PHE A 128 2.83 18.11 12.71
CA PHE A 128 3.86 17.86 11.69
C PHE A 128 4.78 19.05 11.50
N ARG A 129 4.24 20.27 11.53
CA ARG A 129 5.05 21.49 11.53
C ARG A 129 6.01 21.52 12.72
N LYS A 130 5.52 21.24 13.92
CA LYS A 130 6.36 21.17 15.11
C LYS A 130 7.42 20.07 15.01
N ALA A 131 7.05 18.91 14.50
CA ALA A 131 8.01 17.82 14.23
C ALA A 131 9.13 18.27 13.26
N HIS A 132 8.78 19.02 12.23
CA HIS A 132 9.75 19.59 11.29
C HIS A 132 10.66 20.62 11.98
N GLU A 133 10.12 21.55 12.75
CA GLU A 133 10.87 22.55 13.51
C GLU A 133 11.86 21.91 14.52
N GLU A 134 11.55 20.71 15.05
CA GLU A 134 12.43 19.91 15.92
C GLU A 134 13.39 18.99 15.16
N GLY A 135 13.36 18.99 13.82
CA GLY A 135 14.19 18.11 12.99
C GLY A 135 13.81 16.63 13.14
N LEU A 136 12.54 16.33 13.41
CA LEU A 136 11.97 14.99 13.49
C LEU A 136 11.32 14.55 12.18
N PHE A 137 11.13 15.49 11.27
CA PHE A 137 10.70 15.28 9.89
C PHE A 137 11.86 15.66 8.98
N ALA A 138 12.26 14.78 8.09
CA ALA A 138 13.47 14.97 7.30
C ALA A 138 13.40 16.27 6.47
N THR A 139 14.48 17.03 6.44
CA THR A 139 14.59 18.27 5.64
C THR A 139 14.59 18.01 4.15
N ASP A 140 15.13 16.86 3.74
CA ASP A 140 15.21 16.41 2.34
C ASP A 140 13.89 15.82 1.81
N VAL A 141 12.87 15.65 2.67
CA VAL A 141 11.54 15.16 2.27
C VAL A 141 10.90 15.99 1.14
N PHE A 142 11.21 17.28 1.07
CA PHE A 142 10.68 18.17 0.01
C PHE A 142 11.38 18.03 -1.34
N VAL A 143 12.52 17.33 -1.40
CA VAL A 143 13.32 17.16 -2.62
C VAL A 143 13.55 15.70 -3.00
N ASP A 144 13.36 14.79 -2.06
CA ASP A 144 13.48 13.36 -2.31
C ASP A 144 12.47 12.91 -3.37
N LYS A 145 12.95 12.08 -4.28
CA LYS A 145 12.12 11.35 -5.22
C LYS A 145 11.81 9.97 -4.68
N ARG A 146 10.75 9.34 -5.21
CA ARG A 146 10.29 8.02 -4.79
C ARG A 146 11.42 7.00 -4.62
N SER A 147 12.32 6.88 -5.59
CA SER A 147 13.46 5.94 -5.52
C SER A 147 14.39 6.20 -4.33
N GLN A 148 14.58 7.46 -3.94
CA GLN A 148 15.41 7.83 -2.79
C GLN A 148 14.70 7.49 -1.47
N ILE A 149 13.38 7.66 -1.41
CA ILE A 149 12.56 7.27 -0.25
C ILE A 149 12.59 5.74 -0.08
N GLU A 150 12.38 4.99 -1.16
CA GLU A 150 12.43 3.53 -1.16
C GLU A 150 13.82 3.00 -0.76
N GLU A 151 14.90 3.64 -1.23
CA GLU A 151 16.26 3.30 -0.82
C GLU A 151 16.48 3.52 0.69
N LYS A 152 16.06 4.66 1.23
CA LYS A 152 16.14 4.96 2.67
C LYS A 152 15.29 3.99 3.49
N ALA A 153 14.12 3.58 2.97
CA ALA A 153 13.27 2.57 3.58
C ALA A 153 13.95 1.18 3.58
N ALA A 154 14.57 0.77 2.47
CA ALA A 154 15.33 -0.49 2.37
C ALA A 154 16.58 -0.52 3.27
N GLN A 155 17.13 0.64 3.61
CA GLN A 155 18.18 0.79 4.63
C GLN A 155 17.63 0.76 6.07
N GLY A 156 16.29 0.77 6.24
CA GLY A 156 15.62 0.79 7.54
C GLY A 156 15.75 2.11 8.29
N ARG A 157 16.00 3.21 7.61
CA ARG A 157 16.29 4.51 8.22
C ARG A 157 15.08 5.26 8.76
N TYR A 158 13.86 4.93 8.32
CA TYR A 158 12.65 5.53 8.87
C TYR A 158 12.23 4.80 10.15
N PHE A 159 11.88 5.56 11.20
CA PHE A 159 11.21 4.99 12.38
C PHE A 159 9.74 4.73 12.06
N CYS A 160 9.05 5.70 11.50
CA CYS A 160 7.68 5.52 11.04
C CYS A 160 7.40 6.27 9.74
N MET A 161 6.38 5.82 9.01
CA MET A 161 5.98 6.37 7.73
C MET A 161 4.46 6.36 7.59
N LEU A 162 3.91 7.41 7.02
CA LEU A 162 2.59 7.38 6.38
C LEU A 162 2.84 7.12 4.90
N TYR A 163 2.58 5.88 4.46
CA TYR A 163 3.02 5.43 3.14
C TYR A 163 2.09 4.35 2.57
N GLN A 164 2.20 4.10 1.26
CA GLN A 164 1.44 3.05 0.60
C GLN A 164 2.13 1.68 0.73
N ASN A 165 1.32 0.63 0.89
CA ASN A 165 1.83 -0.68 1.25
C ASN A 165 2.67 -1.35 0.14
N TRP A 166 2.25 -1.28 -1.11
CA TRP A 166 2.94 -1.98 -2.19
C TRP A 166 4.33 -1.42 -2.51
N ASP A 167 4.59 -0.15 -2.24
CA ASP A 167 5.93 0.44 -2.38
C ASP A 167 6.91 -0.10 -1.31
N MET A 168 6.37 -0.76 -0.27
CA MET A 168 7.19 -1.36 0.77
C MET A 168 7.67 -2.77 0.46
N GLN A 169 7.20 -3.41 -0.60
CA GLN A 169 7.56 -4.80 -0.90
C GLN A 169 9.07 -5.00 -1.06
N ALA A 170 9.74 -4.23 -1.90
CA ALA A 170 11.18 -4.31 -2.09
C ALA A 170 11.98 -3.88 -0.85
N PRO A 171 11.68 -2.75 -0.18
CA PRO A 171 12.28 -2.40 1.10
C PRO A 171 12.13 -3.49 2.18
N GLN A 172 10.95 -4.09 2.31
CA GLN A 172 10.68 -5.16 3.28
C GLN A 172 11.53 -6.41 3.01
N ASN A 173 11.62 -6.84 1.76
CA ASN A 173 12.46 -7.97 1.37
C ASN A 173 13.93 -7.73 1.73
N ALA A 174 14.43 -6.52 1.45
CA ALA A 174 15.81 -6.15 1.76
C ALA A 174 16.10 -6.11 3.26
N LEU A 175 15.14 -5.69 4.07
CA LEU A 175 15.26 -5.68 5.54
C LEU A 175 15.15 -7.10 6.11
N TYR A 176 14.12 -7.84 5.69
CA TYR A 176 13.88 -9.20 6.17
C TYR A 176 15.06 -10.14 5.92
N ALA A 177 15.69 -10.02 4.75
CA ALA A 177 16.88 -10.79 4.42
C ALA A 177 18.08 -10.53 5.35
N LYS A 178 18.15 -9.35 5.97
CA LYS A 178 19.20 -8.97 6.92
C LYS A 178 18.84 -9.36 8.36
N ASP A 179 17.65 -9.02 8.78
CA ASP A 179 17.10 -9.28 10.12
C ASP A 179 15.56 -9.29 10.07
N PRO A 180 14.91 -10.44 10.28
CA PRO A 180 13.45 -10.56 10.28
C PRO A 180 12.74 -9.65 11.30
N ASN A 181 13.43 -9.12 12.31
CA ASN A 181 12.86 -8.19 13.29
C ASN A 181 12.93 -6.72 12.84
N SER A 182 13.79 -6.39 11.89
CA SER A 182 13.99 -5.02 11.42
C SER A 182 13.03 -4.60 10.30
N ILE A 183 11.89 -5.25 10.18
CA ILE A 183 10.85 -4.97 9.18
C ILE A 183 9.92 -3.83 9.61
N TYR A 184 9.16 -3.30 8.66
CA TYR A 184 8.04 -2.41 8.96
C TYR A 184 6.77 -3.22 9.21
N ILE A 185 5.97 -2.78 10.17
CA ILE A 185 4.64 -3.32 10.45
C ILE A 185 3.60 -2.20 10.43
N ALA A 186 2.38 -2.53 10.03
CA ALA A 186 1.27 -1.61 10.09
C ALA A 186 0.70 -1.56 11.52
N VAL A 187 0.55 -0.36 12.06
CA VAL A 187 -0.03 -0.11 13.38
C VAL A 187 -1.14 0.93 13.30
N ASP A 188 -1.84 1.14 14.43
CA ASP A 188 -2.79 2.23 14.51
C ASP A 188 -2.05 3.57 14.39
N GLY A 189 -2.51 4.36 13.41
CA GLY A 189 -1.93 5.65 13.08
C GLY A 189 -2.73 6.82 13.65
N PRO A 190 -2.56 8.00 13.06
CA PRO A 190 -3.29 9.20 13.43
C PRO A 190 -4.80 8.97 13.58
N LYS A 191 -5.40 9.52 14.64
CA LYS A 191 -6.85 9.54 14.84
C LYS A 191 -7.35 10.97 15.09
N ASN A 192 -8.61 11.20 14.83
CA ASN A 192 -9.27 12.44 15.23
C ASN A 192 -9.44 12.52 16.76
N SER A 193 -9.87 13.66 17.28
CA SER A 193 -10.01 13.88 18.73
C SER A 193 -11.09 13.01 19.40
N LYS A 194 -11.99 12.43 18.61
CA LYS A 194 -13.02 11.50 19.11
C LYS A 194 -12.50 10.06 19.20
N GLY A 195 -11.36 9.76 18.58
CA GLY A 195 -10.81 8.42 18.50
C GLY A 195 -11.53 7.51 17.52
N ASP A 196 -12.25 8.08 16.56
CA ASP A 196 -12.97 7.33 15.53
C ASP A 196 -12.00 6.41 14.75
N ASP A 197 -12.51 5.28 14.27
CA ASP A 197 -11.76 4.38 13.41
C ASP A 197 -11.48 5.03 12.05
N PRO A 198 -10.32 4.75 11.45
CA PRO A 198 -9.96 5.31 10.16
C PRO A 198 -10.91 4.81 9.05
N VAL A 199 -11.18 5.67 8.08
CA VAL A 199 -11.95 5.34 6.87
C VAL A 199 -10.98 5.25 5.71
N LEU A 200 -10.25 4.13 5.65
CA LEU A 200 -9.22 3.92 4.65
C LEU A 200 -9.82 3.57 3.29
N ALA A 201 -9.28 4.14 2.24
CA ALA A 201 -9.68 3.79 0.89
C ALA A 201 -9.28 2.34 0.59
N GLY A 202 -10.25 1.55 0.16
CA GLY A 202 -9.98 0.24 -0.41
C GLY A 202 -9.30 0.36 -1.77
N GLY A 203 -8.78 -0.74 -2.29
CA GLY A 203 -8.16 -0.81 -3.61
C GLY A 203 -9.15 -0.60 -4.75
N GLY A 204 -9.86 0.51 -4.71
CA GLY A 204 -10.64 1.10 -5.79
C GLY A 204 -11.79 0.31 -6.41
N ILE A 205 -13.04 0.59 -5.98
CA ILE A 205 -14.24 0.28 -6.79
C ILE A 205 -14.13 0.86 -8.22
N ALA A 206 -13.37 1.96 -8.38
CA ALA A 206 -13.23 2.66 -9.64
C ALA A 206 -12.20 2.05 -10.59
N GLY A 207 -11.40 1.08 -10.14
CA GLY A 207 -10.23 0.60 -10.86
C GLY A 207 -9.07 1.60 -10.85
N TRP A 208 -7.94 1.18 -11.39
CA TRP A 208 -6.75 2.03 -11.49
C TRP A 208 -6.41 2.35 -12.94
N THR A 209 -6.32 1.32 -13.76
CA THR A 209 -5.99 1.44 -15.18
C THR A 209 -7.05 0.77 -16.04
N VAL A 210 -7.07 1.11 -17.32
CA VAL A 210 -7.97 0.51 -18.31
C VAL A 210 -7.17 -0.04 -19.46
N THR A 211 -7.34 -1.32 -19.76
CA THR A 211 -6.78 -1.97 -20.94
C THR A 211 -7.73 -1.80 -22.12
N LEU A 212 -7.24 -1.21 -23.20
CA LEU A 212 -8.03 -0.90 -24.39
C LEU A 212 -7.61 -1.79 -25.57
N ILE A 213 -8.57 -2.16 -26.42
CA ILE A 213 -8.30 -2.81 -27.71
C ILE A 213 -8.29 -1.75 -28.81
N SER A 214 -7.17 -1.63 -29.51
CA SER A 214 -7.05 -0.68 -30.62
C SER A 214 -8.08 -0.99 -31.72
N LYS A 215 -8.66 0.07 -32.30
CA LYS A 215 -9.51 -0.05 -33.51
C LYS A 215 -8.82 -0.72 -34.70
N ASN A 216 -7.48 -0.75 -34.69
CA ASN A 216 -6.67 -1.38 -35.73
C ASN A 216 -6.36 -2.87 -35.39
N CYS A 217 -6.92 -3.42 -34.31
CA CYS A 217 -6.76 -4.83 -33.99
C CYS A 217 -7.33 -5.70 -35.12
N LYS A 218 -6.53 -6.63 -35.62
CA LYS A 218 -6.94 -7.51 -36.74
C LYS A 218 -7.98 -8.55 -36.32
N ASN A 219 -8.00 -8.93 -35.05
CA ASN A 219 -8.92 -9.91 -34.51
C ASN A 219 -9.40 -9.46 -33.11
N PRO A 220 -10.33 -8.50 -33.02
CA PRO A 220 -10.82 -7.97 -31.74
C PRO A 220 -11.56 -9.03 -30.93
N GLU A 221 -12.27 -9.95 -31.54
CA GLU A 221 -12.97 -11.03 -30.79
C GLU A 221 -11.97 -11.92 -30.06
N ARG A 222 -10.86 -12.30 -30.69
CA ARG A 222 -9.82 -13.09 -30.04
C ARG A 222 -9.12 -12.30 -28.94
N ALA A 223 -8.91 -11.01 -29.13
CA ALA A 223 -8.36 -10.14 -28.09
C ALA A 223 -9.30 -10.08 -26.88
N ILE A 224 -10.61 -9.91 -27.09
CA ILE A 224 -11.60 -9.93 -25.99
C ILE A 224 -11.59 -11.26 -25.26
N GLN A 225 -11.58 -12.39 -25.97
CA GLN A 225 -11.51 -13.72 -25.36
C GLN A 225 -10.27 -13.87 -24.47
N PHE A 226 -9.12 -13.43 -24.95
CA PHE A 226 -7.87 -13.49 -24.19
C PHE A 226 -7.91 -12.60 -22.94
N LEU A 227 -8.35 -11.36 -23.07
CA LEU A 227 -8.46 -10.45 -21.92
C LEU A 227 -9.49 -10.95 -20.90
N THR A 228 -10.61 -11.52 -21.37
CA THR A 228 -11.62 -12.13 -20.49
C THR A 228 -11.07 -13.35 -19.74
N TYR A 229 -10.26 -14.17 -20.41
CA TYR A 229 -9.55 -15.26 -19.75
C TYR A 229 -8.62 -14.75 -18.66
N LEU A 230 -7.81 -13.73 -18.93
CA LEU A 230 -6.86 -13.17 -17.94
C LEU A 230 -7.51 -12.66 -16.66
N ILE A 231 -8.76 -12.16 -16.74
CA ILE A 231 -9.50 -11.70 -15.55
C ILE A 231 -10.36 -12.81 -14.89
N SER A 232 -10.40 -14.01 -15.45
CA SER A 232 -11.05 -15.16 -14.83
C SER A 232 -10.23 -15.72 -13.67
N GLU A 233 -10.85 -16.49 -12.76
CA GLU A 233 -10.13 -17.16 -11.66
C GLU A 233 -9.02 -18.07 -12.20
N GLU A 234 -9.27 -18.81 -13.27
CA GLU A 234 -8.28 -19.65 -13.94
C GLU A 234 -7.11 -18.82 -14.46
N GLY A 235 -7.39 -17.76 -15.22
CA GLY A 235 -6.36 -16.86 -15.76
C GLY A 235 -5.59 -16.13 -14.66
N GLN A 236 -6.24 -15.77 -13.54
CA GLN A 236 -5.56 -15.20 -12.38
C GLN A 236 -4.62 -16.23 -11.72
N MET A 237 -5.03 -17.49 -11.59
CA MET A 237 -4.15 -18.56 -11.08
C MET A 237 -2.96 -18.78 -12.01
N ASP A 238 -3.20 -18.95 -13.28
CA ASP A 238 -2.15 -19.22 -14.27
C ASP A 238 -1.12 -18.09 -14.36
N THR A 239 -1.58 -16.84 -14.38
CA THR A 239 -0.69 -15.68 -14.52
C THR A 239 0.05 -15.30 -13.25
N ASN A 240 -0.53 -15.56 -12.07
CA ASN A 240 0.12 -15.24 -10.80
C ASN A 240 0.95 -16.39 -10.24
N PHE A 241 0.56 -17.64 -10.49
CA PHE A 241 1.20 -18.81 -9.87
C PHE A 241 1.74 -19.82 -10.89
N GLY A 242 1.12 -19.94 -12.07
CA GLY A 242 1.51 -20.90 -13.09
C GLY A 242 0.93 -22.28 -12.85
N ILE A 243 1.74 -23.32 -12.75
CA ILE A 243 1.34 -24.73 -12.72
C ILE A 243 1.52 -25.30 -11.31
N GLU A 244 0.42 -25.82 -10.72
CA GLU A 244 0.49 -26.48 -9.41
C GLU A 244 1.43 -27.69 -9.44
N GLY A 245 2.27 -27.77 -8.41
CA GLY A 245 3.31 -28.80 -8.28
C GLY A 245 4.61 -28.51 -9.03
N GLU A 246 4.62 -27.52 -9.94
CA GLU A 246 5.81 -27.08 -10.67
C GLU A 246 6.26 -25.69 -10.22
N THR A 247 5.40 -24.69 -10.34
CA THR A 247 5.74 -23.30 -10.01
C THR A 247 5.19 -22.87 -8.66
N TYR A 248 4.14 -23.52 -8.17
CA TYR A 248 3.55 -23.25 -6.85
C TYR A 248 3.00 -24.53 -6.19
N THR A 249 2.75 -24.43 -4.89
CA THR A 249 2.04 -25.42 -4.07
C THR A 249 0.93 -24.74 -3.28
N ILE A 250 -0.04 -25.52 -2.80
CA ILE A 250 -1.09 -25.03 -1.90
C ILE A 250 -0.78 -25.44 -0.47
N GLU A 251 -0.53 -24.46 0.41
CA GLU A 251 -0.26 -24.66 1.83
C GLU A 251 -1.39 -24.04 2.66
N ASN A 252 -2.14 -24.86 3.38
CA ASN A 252 -3.31 -24.42 4.18
C ASN A 252 -4.37 -23.64 3.36
N GLY A 253 -4.55 -24.00 2.10
CA GLY A 253 -5.47 -23.30 1.20
C GLY A 253 -4.91 -22.02 0.59
N ILE A 254 -3.65 -21.67 0.82
CA ILE A 254 -2.98 -20.51 0.28
C ILE A 254 -1.97 -20.95 -0.77
N PRO A 255 -2.04 -20.45 -2.01
CA PRO A 255 -1.03 -20.74 -3.01
C PRO A 255 0.29 -20.05 -2.66
N LYS A 256 1.37 -20.79 -2.74
CA LYS A 256 2.75 -20.34 -2.47
C LYS A 256 3.64 -20.71 -3.65
N LEU A 257 4.41 -19.77 -4.16
CA LEU A 257 5.45 -20.12 -5.14
C LEU A 257 6.44 -21.10 -4.55
N THR A 258 6.92 -22.01 -5.38
CA THR A 258 8.04 -22.89 -4.99
C THR A 258 9.27 -22.04 -4.67
N LYS A 259 10.15 -22.57 -3.82
CA LYS A 259 11.38 -21.86 -3.44
C LYS A 259 12.21 -21.47 -4.67
N GLU A 260 12.28 -22.33 -5.67
CA GLU A 260 13.01 -22.07 -6.91
C GLU A 260 12.48 -20.83 -7.63
N ILE A 261 11.15 -20.72 -7.77
CA ILE A 261 10.51 -19.58 -8.45
C ILE A 261 10.64 -18.31 -7.61
N ALA A 262 10.46 -18.40 -6.29
CA ALA A 262 10.63 -17.27 -5.37
C ALA A 262 12.08 -16.76 -5.35
N ASP A 263 13.07 -17.65 -5.39
CA ASP A 263 14.48 -17.28 -5.46
C ASP A 263 14.81 -16.63 -6.82
N LEU A 264 14.22 -17.12 -7.90
CA LEU A 264 14.39 -16.54 -9.23
C LEU A 264 13.82 -15.12 -9.30
N ASP A 265 12.63 -14.88 -8.74
CA ASP A 265 12.03 -13.54 -8.64
C ASP A 265 12.93 -12.54 -7.90
N LYS A 266 13.64 -13.00 -6.85
CA LYS A 266 14.58 -12.17 -6.09
C LYS A 266 15.89 -11.88 -6.84
N ASN A 267 16.45 -12.90 -7.50
CA ASN A 267 17.83 -12.86 -7.96
C ASN A 267 17.97 -12.58 -9.46
N ASP A 268 16.97 -12.95 -10.25
CA ASP A 268 16.94 -12.76 -11.70
C ASP A 268 15.50 -12.60 -12.20
N LYS A 269 14.92 -11.45 -11.86
CA LYS A 269 13.55 -11.13 -12.24
C LYS A 269 13.34 -11.17 -13.75
N ASN A 270 14.33 -10.77 -14.54
CA ASN A 270 14.23 -10.82 -16.00
C ASN A 270 14.07 -12.25 -16.53
N LYS A 271 14.84 -13.20 -15.94
CA LYS A 271 14.71 -14.61 -16.28
C LYS A 271 13.34 -15.16 -15.85
N GLN A 272 12.90 -14.80 -14.63
CA GLN A 272 11.58 -15.19 -14.14
C GLN A 272 10.46 -14.71 -15.07
N GLU A 273 10.49 -13.46 -15.50
CA GLU A 273 9.48 -12.89 -16.42
C GLU A 273 9.52 -13.49 -17.83
N THR A 274 10.71 -13.80 -18.37
CA THR A 274 10.88 -14.25 -19.75
C THR A 274 10.78 -15.75 -19.94
N GLU A 275 11.19 -16.56 -18.95
CA GLU A 275 11.20 -18.02 -19.05
C GLU A 275 10.03 -18.68 -18.32
N ILE A 276 9.61 -18.12 -17.18
CA ILE A 276 8.52 -18.68 -16.36
C ILE A 276 7.21 -17.94 -16.63
N GLY A 277 7.24 -16.60 -16.66
CA GLY A 277 6.11 -15.76 -17.03
C GLY A 277 5.01 -15.66 -15.98
N VAL A 278 5.26 -16.07 -14.74
CA VAL A 278 4.32 -15.91 -13.63
C VAL A 278 4.58 -14.61 -12.87
N GLN A 279 3.61 -14.17 -12.07
CA GLN A 279 3.60 -12.96 -11.25
C GLN A 279 3.73 -11.64 -12.03
N TYR A 280 2.84 -10.74 -11.74
CA TYR A 280 2.82 -9.34 -12.22
C TYR A 280 2.99 -9.12 -13.73
N THR A 281 3.21 -10.16 -14.55
CA THR A 281 3.32 -10.03 -16.01
C THR A 281 2.10 -9.33 -16.60
N TYR A 282 0.91 -9.62 -16.07
CA TYR A 282 -0.35 -9.02 -16.49
C TYR A 282 -0.98 -8.17 -15.37
N TRP A 283 -0.17 -7.50 -14.57
CA TRP A 283 -0.62 -6.72 -13.41
C TRP A 283 -1.75 -5.72 -13.75
N MET A 284 -1.81 -5.23 -14.98
CA MET A 284 -2.87 -4.33 -15.45
C MET A 284 -4.26 -4.97 -15.52
N LEU A 285 -4.34 -6.30 -15.39
CA LEU A 285 -5.58 -7.08 -15.38
C LEU A 285 -5.73 -7.89 -14.08
N MET A 286 -4.90 -7.61 -13.08
CA MET A 286 -5.00 -8.28 -11.78
C MET A 286 -6.33 -7.99 -11.09
N ASP A 287 -6.91 -9.02 -10.50
CA ASP A 287 -8.03 -8.92 -9.57
C ASP A 287 -7.52 -8.96 -8.12
N THR A 288 -7.29 -7.79 -7.56
CA THR A 288 -6.83 -7.66 -6.17
C THR A 288 -7.90 -8.04 -5.15
N ALA A 289 -9.18 -7.97 -5.50
CA ALA A 289 -10.26 -8.46 -4.64
C ALA A 289 -10.22 -9.99 -4.54
N TRP A 290 -10.02 -10.68 -5.66
CA TRP A 290 -9.85 -12.12 -5.68
C TRP A 290 -8.64 -12.57 -4.85
N GLN A 291 -7.52 -11.85 -4.96
CA GLN A 291 -6.31 -12.11 -4.16
C GLN A 291 -6.54 -11.89 -2.66
N ALA A 292 -7.40 -10.96 -2.27
CA ALA A 292 -7.71 -10.66 -0.87
C ALA A 292 -8.36 -11.84 -0.11
N GLN A 293 -8.83 -12.88 -0.80
CA GLN A 293 -9.38 -14.08 -0.15
C GLN A 293 -8.40 -14.75 0.83
N TRP A 294 -7.10 -14.58 0.62
CA TRP A 294 -6.05 -15.14 1.48
C TRP A 294 -5.62 -14.20 2.61
N GLY A 295 -6.14 -12.97 2.64
CA GLY A 295 -5.87 -12.00 3.70
C GLY A 295 -4.44 -11.49 3.73
N ALA A 296 -4.05 -10.94 4.89
CA ALA A 296 -2.73 -10.35 5.09
C ALA A 296 -1.57 -11.38 5.12
N GLU A 297 -1.88 -12.67 5.22
CA GLU A 297 -0.87 -13.74 5.18
C GLU A 297 -0.48 -14.14 3.76
N TYR A 298 -1.22 -13.64 2.77
CA TYR A 298 -0.90 -13.90 1.37
C TYR A 298 0.38 -13.17 0.97
N ALA A 299 1.41 -13.93 0.68
CA ALA A 299 2.70 -13.44 0.26
C ALA A 299 3.33 -14.44 -0.72
N PRO A 300 2.91 -14.45 -1.99
CA PRO A 300 3.29 -15.48 -2.95
C PRO A 300 4.80 -15.55 -3.20
N SER A 301 5.49 -14.40 -3.19
CA SER A 301 6.95 -14.29 -3.40
C SER A 301 7.73 -14.00 -2.12
N LEU A 302 7.08 -13.91 -0.95
CA LEU A 302 7.71 -13.58 0.31
C LEU A 302 7.70 -14.78 1.26
N GLU A 303 8.75 -14.92 2.06
CA GLU A 303 8.85 -15.91 3.13
C GLU A 303 8.16 -15.46 4.43
N GLN A 304 7.58 -14.27 4.44
CA GLN A 304 6.95 -13.64 5.59
C GLN A 304 5.50 -13.19 5.28
N PRO A 305 4.63 -13.16 6.27
CA PRO A 305 3.32 -12.51 6.14
C PRO A 305 3.44 -11.04 5.78
N GLN A 306 2.44 -10.49 5.09
CA GLN A 306 2.38 -9.06 4.76
C GLN A 306 1.96 -8.24 5.98
N LEU A 307 2.84 -8.14 6.99
CA LEU A 307 2.56 -7.42 8.24
C LEU A 307 2.50 -5.90 8.09
N TRP A 308 2.90 -5.37 6.93
CA TRP A 308 2.84 -3.93 6.61
C TRP A 308 1.49 -3.50 6.02
N THR A 309 0.50 -4.39 5.97
CA THR A 309 -0.86 -4.06 5.57
C THR A 309 -1.84 -4.36 6.69
N ARG A 310 -3.03 -3.73 6.63
CA ARG A 310 -4.15 -4.05 7.52
C ARG A 310 -5.39 -4.36 6.71
N PRO A 311 -6.28 -5.25 7.21
CA PRO A 311 -7.59 -5.44 6.60
C PRO A 311 -8.31 -4.10 6.48
N TYR A 312 -8.99 -3.94 5.37
CA TYR A 312 -9.80 -2.77 5.11
C TYR A 312 -11.01 -2.72 6.05
N VAL A 313 -11.26 -1.56 6.66
CA VAL A 313 -12.25 -1.44 7.74
C VAL A 313 -13.56 -0.82 7.26
N HIS A 314 -13.53 0.15 6.34
CA HIS A 314 -14.72 0.84 5.86
C HIS A 314 -14.68 1.13 4.37
N SER A 315 -15.85 1.02 3.71
CA SER A 315 -16.11 1.65 2.43
C SER A 315 -16.87 2.96 2.66
N TYR A 316 -16.65 3.95 1.82
CA TYR A 316 -17.58 5.04 1.65
C TYR A 316 -18.81 4.48 0.92
N ALA A 317 -19.73 3.90 1.66
CA ALA A 317 -21.02 3.47 1.14
C ALA A 317 -22.05 4.59 1.26
#